data_d0f0fc78ea9546b9e5552b82614496e1
#
_entry.id   d0f0fc78ea9546b9e5552b82614496e1
#
_cell.length_a   1.000
_cell.length_b   1.000
_cell.length_c   1.000
_cell.angle_alpha   90.00
_cell.angle_beta   90.00
_cell.angle_gamma   90.00
#
_symmetry.space_group_name_H-M   'P 1'
#
loop_
_entity.id
_entity.type
_entity.pdbx_description
1 polymer ?
#
loop_
_entity_poly.entity_id
_entity_poly.type
_entity_poly.pdbx_seq_one_letter_code
_entity_poly.pdbx_strand_id
1 'polypeptide(L)'
;YALKAHFTPLDLVEELSENTGLGYPTLFRIVEGISNHEHFVKNPPQYIHHAAAIIRNIELDEMLRGLDYHLTGDNFPFSFDDFVRNVSEKAYVDTPKRGVFDKMLIDSDVERTFAKTADLDDEIICFLKLPSYYKINTPIGEYEPDFGLVMKRKSLKSGKESEFYFVIETKGTDDITDKKALTEGEVYKIKCAMKHFEALGVEVHYKAPVKEYHYFKSEATKTINDIVEEKA
;
A
#
# COMPACT_ATOMS: atom_id res chain seq x y z
N TYR A 1 -2.99 -16.56 45.48
CA TYR A 1 -2.79 -17.82 44.71
C TYR A 1 -2.43 -17.41 43.28
N ALA A 2 -1.13 -17.37 42.98
CA ALA A 2 -0.66 -17.22 41.61
C ALA A 2 -0.84 -18.59 40.94
N LEU A 3 -1.71 -18.68 39.96
CA LEU A 3 -1.75 -19.81 39.03
C LEU A 3 -0.41 -19.81 38.30
N LYS A 4 0.50 -20.71 38.66
CA LYS A 4 1.65 -21.05 37.86
C LYS A 4 1.12 -21.79 36.64
N ALA A 5 0.89 -21.08 35.55
CA ALA A 5 0.74 -21.71 34.25
C ALA A 5 2.09 -22.38 33.91
N HIS A 6 2.12 -23.70 33.88
CA HIS A 6 3.26 -24.47 33.45
C HIS A 6 3.25 -24.47 31.89
N PHE A 7 3.82 -23.42 31.29
CA PHE A 7 4.15 -23.50 29.88
C PHE A 7 5.46 -24.24 29.74
N THR A 8 5.48 -25.27 28.93
CA THR A 8 6.70 -25.97 28.53
C THR A 8 7.34 -25.26 27.32
N PRO A 9 8.66 -25.39 27.08
CA PRO A 9 9.27 -24.85 25.86
C PRO A 9 8.62 -25.38 24.56
N LEU A 10 8.01 -26.55 24.62
CA LEU A 10 7.26 -27.13 23.50
C LEU A 10 5.99 -26.33 23.21
N ASP A 11 5.27 -25.90 24.22
CA ASP A 11 4.06 -25.08 24.07
C ASP A 11 4.39 -23.73 23.43
N LEU A 12 5.53 -23.13 23.77
CA LEU A 12 5.99 -21.88 23.13
C LEU A 12 6.25 -22.08 21.64
N VAL A 13 6.87 -23.18 21.25
CA VAL A 13 7.17 -23.47 19.85
C VAL A 13 5.89 -23.75 19.06
N GLU A 14 4.96 -24.50 19.65
CA GLU A 14 3.65 -24.79 19.06
C GLU A 14 2.88 -23.50 18.81
N GLU A 15 2.70 -22.66 19.84
CA GLU A 15 2.01 -21.39 19.76
C GLU A 15 2.67 -20.42 18.74
N LEU A 16 4.00 -20.36 18.70
CA LEU A 16 4.70 -19.55 17.69
C LEU A 16 4.51 -20.11 16.28
N SER A 17 4.47 -21.46 16.11
CA SER A 17 4.20 -22.10 14.82
C SER A 17 2.81 -21.76 14.30
N GLU A 18 1.79 -21.86 15.15
CA GLU A 18 0.42 -21.49 14.81
C GLU A 18 0.29 -20.01 14.42
N ASN A 19 1.02 -19.15 15.12
CA ASN A 19 0.95 -17.70 14.90
C ASN A 19 1.81 -17.18 13.74
N THR A 20 2.87 -17.91 13.33
CA THR A 20 3.80 -17.46 12.28
C THR A 20 3.77 -18.32 11.03
N GLY A 21 3.34 -19.57 11.14
CA GLY A 21 3.42 -20.56 10.06
C GLY A 21 4.81 -21.17 9.87
N LEU A 22 5.80 -20.79 10.69
CA LEU A 22 7.15 -21.36 10.64
C LEU A 22 7.18 -22.78 11.20
N GLY A 23 8.00 -23.60 10.57
CA GLY A 23 8.23 -24.99 11.05
C GLY A 23 9.01 -25.05 12.37
N TYR A 24 8.74 -26.06 13.14
CA TYR A 24 9.35 -26.31 14.47
C TYR A 24 10.89 -26.21 14.48
N PRO A 25 11.64 -26.80 13.51
CA PRO A 25 13.10 -26.69 13.53
C PRO A 25 13.64 -25.26 13.49
N THR A 26 12.96 -24.38 12.76
CA THR A 26 13.30 -22.96 12.69
C THR A 26 12.99 -22.26 13.99
N LEU A 27 11.81 -22.51 14.55
CA LEU A 27 11.38 -21.93 15.82
C LEU A 27 12.22 -22.38 16.99
N PHE A 28 12.66 -23.64 17.04
CA PHE A 28 13.59 -24.09 18.06
C PHE A 28 14.89 -23.30 18.04
N ARG A 29 15.48 -23.06 16.87
CA ARG A 29 16.69 -22.23 16.74
C ARG A 29 16.48 -20.80 17.20
N ILE A 30 15.31 -20.22 16.89
CA ILE A 30 14.94 -18.86 17.34
C ILE A 30 14.85 -18.85 18.87
N VAL A 31 14.12 -19.79 19.46
CA VAL A 31 13.90 -19.85 20.91
C VAL A 31 15.20 -20.14 21.66
N GLU A 32 16.08 -21.00 21.15
CA GLU A 32 17.42 -21.25 21.72
C GLU A 32 18.30 -19.99 21.73
N GLY A 33 18.15 -19.12 20.72
CA GLY A 33 18.88 -17.85 20.63
C GLY A 33 18.39 -16.77 21.57
N ILE A 34 17.22 -16.92 22.21
CA ILE A 34 16.66 -15.91 23.11
C ILE A 34 17.37 -15.98 24.46
N SER A 35 17.99 -14.88 24.88
CA SER A 35 18.68 -14.78 26.17
C SER A 35 17.79 -14.39 27.36
N ASN A 36 16.57 -13.92 27.10
CA ASN A 36 15.70 -13.33 28.12
C ASN A 36 14.35 -14.08 28.27
N HIS A 37 14.43 -15.29 28.81
CA HIS A 37 13.24 -16.13 29.05
C HIS A 37 12.37 -15.68 30.24
N GLU A 38 12.84 -14.76 31.07
CA GLU A 38 12.10 -14.28 32.24
C GLU A 38 10.78 -13.60 31.87
N HIS A 39 10.73 -12.93 30.73
CA HIS A 39 9.50 -12.27 30.24
C HIS A 39 8.46 -13.28 29.81
N PHE A 40 8.85 -14.42 29.26
CA PHE A 40 7.94 -15.51 28.94
C PHE A 40 7.24 -16.05 30.19
N VAL A 41 8.02 -16.29 31.28
CA VAL A 41 7.47 -16.82 32.54
C VAL A 41 6.51 -15.83 33.18
N LYS A 42 6.72 -14.52 33.05
CA LYS A 42 5.88 -13.47 33.65
C LYS A 42 4.52 -13.32 32.97
N ASN A 43 4.49 -13.34 31.65
CA ASN A 43 3.24 -13.19 30.87
C ASN A 43 3.36 -13.93 29.53
N PRO A 44 3.14 -15.26 29.51
CA PRO A 44 3.28 -16.08 28.32
C PRO A 44 2.46 -15.61 27.11
N PRO A 45 1.15 -15.29 27.24
CA PRO A 45 0.36 -14.87 26.09
C PRO A 45 0.86 -13.58 25.45
N GLN A 46 1.24 -12.60 26.25
CA GLN A 46 1.78 -11.33 25.73
C GLN A 46 3.15 -11.54 25.07
N TYR A 47 3.98 -12.39 25.66
CA TYR A 47 5.28 -12.74 25.11
C TYR A 47 5.14 -13.40 23.74
N ILE A 48 4.26 -14.41 23.62
CA ILE A 48 3.99 -15.13 22.37
C ILE A 48 3.49 -14.14 21.31
N HIS A 49 2.54 -13.29 21.66
CA HIS A 49 2.01 -12.28 20.73
C HIS A 49 3.11 -11.35 20.20
N HIS A 50 3.96 -10.81 21.07
CA HIS A 50 5.05 -9.92 20.67
C HIS A 50 6.12 -10.66 19.86
N ALA A 51 6.51 -11.86 20.27
CA ALA A 51 7.50 -12.67 19.55
C ALA A 51 7.00 -13.04 18.14
N ALA A 52 5.76 -13.48 18.02
CA ALA A 52 5.15 -13.78 16.73
C ALA A 52 5.08 -12.53 15.82
N ALA A 53 4.76 -11.36 16.37
CA ALA A 53 4.74 -10.11 15.60
C ALA A 53 6.16 -9.76 15.09
N ILE A 54 7.19 -9.88 15.92
CA ILE A 54 8.59 -9.63 15.52
C ILE A 54 9.01 -10.60 14.42
N ILE A 55 8.73 -11.90 14.58
CA ILE A 55 9.07 -12.93 13.60
C ILE A 55 8.40 -12.61 12.25
N ARG A 56 7.09 -12.36 12.25
CA ARG A 56 6.35 -12.01 11.02
C ARG A 56 6.90 -10.78 10.31
N ASN A 57 7.28 -9.75 11.07
CA ASN A 57 7.88 -8.56 10.46
C ASN A 57 9.21 -8.85 9.77
N ILE A 58 10.05 -9.67 10.39
CA ILE A 58 11.31 -10.11 9.79
C ILE A 58 11.06 -10.93 8.53
N GLU A 59 10.10 -11.86 8.56
CA GLU A 59 9.70 -12.64 7.38
C GLU A 59 9.22 -11.74 6.24
N LEU A 60 8.36 -10.76 6.52
CA LEU A 60 7.87 -9.81 5.53
C LEU A 60 9.00 -8.96 4.93
N ASP A 61 9.94 -8.51 5.76
CA ASP A 61 11.11 -7.75 5.28
C ASP A 61 12.03 -8.61 4.40
N GLU A 62 12.26 -9.88 4.74
CA GLU A 62 13.06 -10.79 3.92
C GLU A 62 12.34 -11.15 2.61
N MET A 63 11.02 -11.40 2.64
CA MET A 63 10.22 -11.60 1.43
C MET A 63 10.30 -10.37 0.51
N LEU A 64 10.20 -9.16 1.09
CA LEU A 64 10.30 -7.93 0.31
C LEU A 64 11.68 -7.74 -0.31
N ARG A 65 12.76 -8.12 0.38
CA ARG A 65 14.13 -8.07 -0.17
C ARG A 65 14.31 -8.99 -1.37
N GLY A 66 13.72 -10.19 -1.31
CA GLY A 66 13.79 -11.18 -2.38
C GLY A 66 12.74 -11.00 -3.49
N LEU A 67 11.84 -10.01 -3.37
CA LEU A 67 10.77 -9.78 -4.33
C LEU A 67 11.29 -8.96 -5.52
N ASP A 68 11.17 -9.53 -6.72
CA ASP A 68 11.40 -8.84 -7.98
C ASP A 68 10.17 -8.92 -8.87
N TYR A 69 9.85 -7.82 -9.55
CA TYR A 69 8.81 -7.77 -10.56
C TYR A 69 9.44 -7.69 -11.94
N HIS A 70 8.86 -8.42 -12.89
CA HIS A 70 9.31 -8.43 -14.27
C HIS A 70 8.15 -8.10 -15.20
N LEU A 71 8.41 -7.29 -16.23
CA LEU A 71 7.44 -7.00 -17.28
C LEU A 71 7.12 -8.30 -18.04
N THR A 72 5.83 -8.67 -18.11
CA THR A 72 5.38 -9.79 -18.92
C THR A 72 5.14 -9.41 -20.38
N GLY A 73 4.99 -8.12 -20.67
CA GLY A 73 4.59 -7.61 -21.98
C GLY A 73 3.08 -7.66 -22.23
N ASP A 74 2.31 -8.16 -21.29
CA ASP A 74 0.86 -8.20 -21.38
C ASP A 74 0.26 -6.83 -21.03
N ASN A 75 -0.75 -6.42 -21.81
CA ASN A 75 -1.53 -5.23 -21.50
C ASN A 75 -2.73 -5.60 -20.62
N PHE A 76 -3.03 -4.74 -19.66
CA PHE A 76 -4.20 -4.89 -18.81
C PHE A 76 -5.46 -4.42 -19.57
N PRO A 77 -6.42 -5.31 -19.88
CA PRO A 77 -7.63 -4.92 -20.61
C PRO A 77 -8.61 -4.19 -19.69
N PHE A 78 -9.02 -2.98 -20.07
CA PHE A 78 -10.13 -2.27 -19.45
C PHE A 78 -11.40 -2.43 -20.28
N SER A 79 -12.53 -2.67 -19.60
CA SER A 79 -13.87 -2.55 -20.19
C SER A 79 -14.64 -1.43 -19.48
N PHE A 80 -15.37 -0.60 -20.25
CA PHE A 80 -16.25 0.41 -19.68
C PHE A 80 -17.37 -0.20 -18.83
N ASP A 81 -17.82 -1.41 -19.15
CA ASP A 81 -18.86 -2.11 -18.41
C ASP A 81 -18.42 -2.47 -16.98
N ASP A 82 -17.13 -2.56 -16.73
CA ASP A 82 -16.58 -2.88 -15.40
C ASP A 82 -16.78 -1.73 -14.37
N PHE A 83 -17.04 -0.52 -14.86
CA PHE A 83 -17.28 0.66 -14.01
C PHE A 83 -18.76 0.91 -13.72
N VAL A 84 -19.66 0.19 -14.39
CA VAL A 84 -21.11 0.32 -14.20
C VAL A 84 -21.58 -0.65 -13.11
N ARG A 85 -21.80 -0.15 -11.90
CA ARG A 85 -22.40 -0.93 -10.81
C ARG A 85 -23.66 -0.26 -10.30
N ASN A 86 -24.71 -1.03 -10.07
CA ASN A 86 -25.92 -0.57 -9.39
C ASN A 86 -25.68 -0.52 -7.88
N VAL A 87 -25.21 0.61 -7.38
CA VAL A 87 -24.94 0.87 -5.96
C VAL A 87 -25.77 2.06 -5.48
N SER A 88 -26.00 2.14 -4.17
CA SER A 88 -26.70 3.25 -3.53
C SER A 88 -26.06 4.61 -3.90
N GLU A 89 -26.89 5.63 -4.17
CA GLU A 89 -26.40 6.99 -4.54
C GLU A 89 -25.44 7.62 -3.51
N LYS A 90 -25.50 7.20 -2.25
CA LYS A 90 -24.59 7.68 -1.20
C LYS A 90 -23.14 7.25 -1.38
N ALA A 91 -22.91 6.19 -2.14
CA ALA A 91 -21.57 5.67 -2.43
C ALA A 91 -20.86 6.42 -3.57
N TYR A 92 -21.55 7.34 -4.26
CA TYR A 92 -20.97 8.09 -5.37
C TYR A 92 -20.51 9.49 -4.95
N VAL A 93 -19.53 10.00 -5.69
CA VAL A 93 -19.11 11.39 -5.70
C VAL A 93 -19.20 11.93 -7.13
N ASP A 94 -19.68 13.16 -7.28
CA ASP A 94 -19.71 13.82 -8.59
C ASP A 94 -18.30 14.31 -8.95
N THR A 95 -17.85 13.94 -10.15
CA THR A 95 -16.52 14.30 -10.69
C THR A 95 -16.64 14.75 -12.18
N PRO A 96 -17.49 15.76 -12.48
CA PRO A 96 -17.83 16.09 -13.86
C PRO A 96 -16.76 16.86 -14.61
N LYS A 97 -15.69 17.35 -13.95
CA LYS A 97 -14.69 18.21 -14.59
C LYS A 97 -13.46 17.44 -15.05
N ARG A 98 -12.93 16.55 -14.18
CA ARG A 98 -11.66 15.82 -14.39
C ARG A 98 -11.82 14.30 -14.24
N GLY A 99 -12.91 13.84 -13.63
CA GLY A 99 -13.22 12.41 -13.61
C GLY A 99 -13.43 11.88 -15.03
N VAL A 100 -12.93 10.68 -15.31
CA VAL A 100 -13.23 9.97 -16.56
C VAL A 100 -14.73 9.70 -16.69
N PHE A 101 -15.41 9.59 -15.53
CA PHE A 101 -16.86 9.48 -15.42
C PHE A 101 -17.42 10.63 -14.60
N ASP A 102 -18.64 11.07 -14.90
CA ASP A 102 -19.33 12.14 -14.16
C ASP A 102 -19.57 11.79 -12.68
N LYS A 103 -19.63 10.49 -12.36
CA LYS A 103 -19.78 9.95 -11.01
C LYS A 103 -18.81 8.82 -10.77
N MET A 104 -18.22 8.81 -9.59
CA MET A 104 -17.24 7.82 -9.18
C MET A 104 -17.69 7.10 -7.91
N LEU A 105 -17.59 5.77 -7.89
CA LEU A 105 -17.88 4.96 -6.71
C LEU A 105 -16.75 5.13 -5.69
N ILE A 106 -17.09 5.38 -4.43
CA ILE A 106 -16.15 5.71 -3.35
C ILE A 106 -16.43 4.83 -2.15
N ASP A 107 -15.37 4.25 -1.58
CA ASP A 107 -15.45 3.32 -0.46
C ASP A 107 -15.13 4.00 0.89
N SER A 108 -14.50 5.17 0.89
CA SER A 108 -14.10 5.90 2.11
C SER A 108 -14.27 7.41 1.99
N ASP A 109 -14.30 8.10 3.15
CA ASP A 109 -14.36 9.58 3.19
C ASP A 109 -13.02 10.21 2.74
N VAL A 110 -11.90 9.52 2.91
CA VAL A 110 -10.59 9.97 2.41
C VAL A 110 -10.60 9.99 0.89
N GLU A 111 -11.03 8.90 0.26
CA GLU A 111 -11.20 8.82 -1.19
C GLU A 111 -12.17 9.90 -1.72
N ARG A 112 -13.28 10.11 -1.01
CA ARG A 112 -14.28 11.12 -1.36
C ARG A 112 -13.68 12.52 -1.38
N THR A 113 -12.89 12.84 -0.36
CA THR A 113 -12.23 14.15 -0.24
C THR A 113 -11.18 14.33 -1.32
N PHE A 114 -10.38 13.28 -1.56
CA PHE A 114 -9.37 13.25 -2.63
C PHE A 114 -10.02 13.48 -4.00
N ALA A 115 -11.04 12.69 -4.36
CA ALA A 115 -11.70 12.77 -5.66
C ALA A 115 -12.34 14.15 -5.91
N LYS A 116 -13.03 14.74 -4.91
CA LYS A 116 -13.61 16.08 -5.02
C LYS A 116 -12.54 17.15 -5.27
N THR A 117 -11.39 17.05 -4.61
CA THR A 117 -10.33 18.03 -4.74
C THR A 117 -9.59 17.86 -6.07
N ALA A 118 -9.34 16.61 -6.48
CA ALA A 118 -8.74 16.30 -7.79
C ALA A 118 -9.61 16.81 -8.95
N ASP A 119 -10.94 16.68 -8.86
CA ASP A 119 -11.88 17.18 -9.89
C ASP A 119 -11.83 18.70 -10.08
N LEU A 120 -11.36 19.44 -9.10
CA LEU A 120 -11.25 20.91 -9.15
C LEU A 120 -9.85 21.40 -9.56
N ASP A 121 -8.86 20.52 -9.70
CA ASP A 121 -7.49 20.91 -10.01
C ASP A 121 -7.23 20.99 -11.51
N ASP A 122 -6.89 22.19 -11.99
CA ASP A 122 -6.66 22.45 -13.42
C ASP A 122 -5.39 21.80 -14.00
N GLU A 123 -4.47 21.34 -13.15
CA GLU A 123 -3.30 20.56 -13.58
C GLU A 123 -3.62 19.08 -13.81
N ILE A 124 -4.78 18.61 -13.34
CA ILE A 124 -5.28 17.26 -13.64
C ILE A 124 -5.90 17.24 -15.03
N ILE A 125 -5.48 16.33 -15.89
CA ILE A 125 -6.11 16.06 -17.19
C ILE A 125 -7.35 15.20 -16.97
N CYS A 126 -7.14 14.04 -16.34
CA CYS A 126 -8.21 13.13 -15.96
C CYS A 126 -7.79 12.21 -14.81
N PHE A 127 -8.75 11.64 -14.12
CA PHE A 127 -8.54 10.60 -13.12
C PHE A 127 -9.73 9.65 -13.03
N LEU A 128 -9.49 8.45 -12.51
CA LEU A 128 -10.52 7.44 -12.27
C LEU A 128 -10.17 6.62 -11.03
N LYS A 129 -11.20 6.07 -10.38
CA LYS A 129 -10.98 5.00 -9.41
C LYS A 129 -10.64 3.72 -10.20
N LEU A 130 -9.55 3.07 -9.82
CA LEU A 130 -9.14 1.82 -10.47
C LEU A 130 -10.16 0.71 -10.16
N PRO A 131 -10.46 -0.15 -11.13
CA PRO A 131 -11.41 -1.23 -10.92
C PRO A 131 -10.83 -2.30 -10.00
N SER A 132 -11.67 -3.00 -9.26
CA SER A 132 -11.27 -4.03 -8.30
C SER A 132 -10.54 -5.24 -8.90
N TYR A 133 -10.52 -5.39 -10.21
CA TYR A 133 -9.73 -6.40 -10.90
C TYR A 133 -8.33 -5.91 -11.32
N TYR A 134 -8.02 -4.60 -11.16
CA TYR A 134 -6.66 -4.10 -11.27
C TYR A 134 -5.91 -4.43 -9.99
N LYS A 135 -5.12 -5.49 -10.03
CA LYS A 135 -4.49 -6.09 -8.87
C LYS A 135 -3.00 -6.25 -9.06
N ILE A 136 -2.26 -5.95 -8.03
CA ILE A 136 -0.83 -6.22 -7.93
C ILE A 136 -0.66 -7.45 -7.04
N ASN A 137 -0.04 -8.50 -7.56
CA ASN A 137 0.26 -9.68 -6.78
C ASN A 137 1.36 -9.39 -5.76
N THR A 138 1.11 -9.73 -4.50
CA THR A 138 2.10 -9.65 -3.44
C THR A 138 2.21 -11.00 -2.71
N PRO A 139 3.32 -11.30 -2.05
CA PRO A 139 3.47 -12.55 -1.29
C PRO A 139 2.41 -12.79 -0.20
N ILE A 140 1.74 -11.74 0.25
CA ILE A 140 0.68 -11.81 1.28
C ILE A 140 -0.73 -11.54 0.73
N GLY A 141 -0.92 -11.71 -0.57
CA GLY A 141 -2.20 -11.56 -1.26
C GLY A 141 -2.25 -10.35 -2.18
N GLU A 142 -3.35 -10.23 -2.89
CA GLU A 142 -3.57 -9.17 -3.88
C GLU A 142 -3.66 -7.78 -3.23
N TYR A 143 -3.22 -6.79 -3.98
CA TYR A 143 -3.27 -5.38 -3.60
C TYR A 143 -3.96 -4.57 -4.71
N GLU A 144 -4.91 -3.75 -4.34
CA GLU A 144 -5.76 -2.95 -5.22
C GLU A 144 -5.53 -1.47 -4.89
N PRO A 145 -4.74 -0.73 -5.70
CA PRO A 145 -4.60 0.71 -5.54
C PRO A 145 -5.90 1.45 -5.92
N ASP A 146 -6.12 2.64 -5.31
CA ASP A 146 -7.40 3.33 -5.42
C ASP A 146 -7.59 4.08 -6.74
N PHE A 147 -6.61 4.91 -7.15
CA PHE A 147 -6.80 5.85 -8.27
C PHE A 147 -5.68 5.77 -9.30
N GLY A 148 -6.06 5.94 -10.56
CA GLY A 148 -5.19 6.32 -11.67
C GLY A 148 -5.44 7.78 -12.04
N LEU A 149 -4.37 8.56 -12.28
CA LEU A 149 -4.46 10.00 -12.48
C LEU A 149 -3.39 10.47 -13.48
N VAL A 150 -3.78 11.39 -14.37
CA VAL A 150 -2.88 12.04 -15.33
C VAL A 150 -2.80 13.52 -15.01
N MET A 151 -1.58 14.01 -14.76
CA MET A 151 -1.27 15.43 -14.58
C MET A 151 -0.53 15.99 -15.78
N LYS A 152 -0.77 17.26 -16.08
CA LYS A 152 0.01 18.03 -17.06
C LYS A 152 0.92 19.05 -16.36
N ARG A 153 2.09 19.25 -16.93
CA ARG A 153 3.01 20.30 -16.52
C ARG A 153 3.62 20.98 -17.72
N LYS A 154 3.59 22.30 -17.72
CA LYS A 154 4.24 23.11 -18.73
C LYS A 154 5.65 23.48 -18.26
N SER A 155 6.66 23.11 -19.04
CA SER A 155 8.05 23.50 -18.77
C SER A 155 8.22 25.01 -18.89
N LEU A 156 8.76 25.64 -17.86
CA LEU A 156 9.07 27.07 -17.87
C LEU A 156 10.17 27.44 -18.86
N LYS A 157 11.09 26.52 -19.14
CA LYS A 157 12.22 26.75 -20.06
C LYS A 157 11.83 26.57 -21.53
N SER A 158 11.10 25.50 -21.85
CA SER A 158 10.79 25.14 -23.25
C SER A 158 9.38 25.51 -23.67
N GLY A 159 8.50 25.86 -22.73
CA GLY A 159 7.07 26.07 -22.98
C GLY A 159 6.30 24.80 -23.38
N LYS A 160 6.97 23.64 -23.46
CA LYS A 160 6.36 22.37 -23.84
C LYS A 160 5.55 21.80 -22.68
N GLU A 161 4.35 21.31 -22.98
CA GLU A 161 3.51 20.58 -22.04
C GLU A 161 3.87 19.09 -22.05
N SER A 162 3.96 18.50 -20.89
CA SER A 162 4.24 17.06 -20.69
C SER A 162 3.22 16.47 -19.75
N GLU A 163 2.92 15.19 -19.95
CA GLU A 163 1.98 14.41 -19.16
C GLU A 163 2.73 13.48 -18.23
N PHE A 164 2.18 13.30 -17.02
CA PHE A 164 2.72 12.46 -15.97
C PHE A 164 1.63 11.58 -15.39
N TYR A 165 1.90 10.29 -15.28
CA TYR A 165 0.94 9.28 -14.87
C TYR A 165 1.19 8.90 -13.40
N PHE A 166 0.14 8.91 -12.59
CA PHE A 166 0.21 8.55 -11.18
C PHE A 166 -0.77 7.43 -10.86
N VAL A 167 -0.33 6.49 -10.03
CA VAL A 167 -1.20 5.56 -9.31
C VAL A 167 -1.14 5.91 -7.84
N ILE A 168 -2.29 5.97 -7.19
CA ILE A 168 -2.44 6.54 -5.85
C ILE A 168 -3.20 5.56 -4.96
N GLU A 169 -2.69 5.38 -3.76
CA GLU A 169 -3.38 4.69 -2.67
C GLU A 169 -3.72 5.68 -1.56
N THR A 170 -4.99 5.82 -1.27
CA THR A 170 -5.47 6.68 -0.19
C THR A 170 -5.56 5.94 1.13
N LYS A 171 -5.12 6.57 2.21
CA LYS A 171 -5.16 6.02 3.57
C LYS A 171 -5.47 7.12 4.58
N GLY A 172 -5.76 6.73 5.82
CA GLY A 172 -5.99 7.68 6.91
C GLY A 172 -4.76 8.49 7.35
N THR A 173 -3.63 8.34 6.65
CA THR A 173 -2.34 8.99 6.95
C THR A 173 -1.54 9.23 5.68
N ASP A 174 -0.62 10.21 5.71
CA ASP A 174 0.42 10.43 4.69
C ASP A 174 1.78 9.81 5.09
N ASP A 175 1.85 9.17 6.26
CA ASP A 175 3.07 8.59 6.83
C ASP A 175 2.98 7.06 6.83
N ILE A 176 3.81 6.41 6.01
CA ILE A 176 3.91 4.94 5.93
C ILE A 176 4.36 4.29 7.25
N THR A 177 4.93 5.06 8.17
CA THR A 177 5.38 4.57 9.48
C THR A 177 4.32 4.71 10.58
N ASP A 178 3.16 5.27 10.28
CA ASP A 178 2.08 5.46 11.24
C ASP A 178 1.37 4.12 11.57
N LYS A 179 1.87 3.45 12.60
CA LYS A 179 1.32 2.16 13.10
C LYS A 179 -0.09 2.25 13.69
N LYS A 180 -0.64 3.46 13.88
CA LYS A 180 -2.04 3.63 14.34
C LYS A 180 -3.02 3.64 13.19
N ALA A 181 -2.59 4.14 12.04
CA ALA A 181 -3.41 4.27 10.84
C ALA A 181 -3.21 3.12 9.84
N LEU A 182 -2.06 2.44 9.88
CA LEU A 182 -1.70 1.36 8.96
C LEU A 182 -1.35 0.08 9.72
N THR A 183 -1.90 -1.03 9.25
CA THR A 183 -1.47 -2.37 9.67
C THR A 183 -0.14 -2.74 8.99
N GLU A 184 0.58 -3.69 9.58
CA GLU A 184 1.83 -4.20 9.01
C GLU A 184 1.63 -4.78 7.60
N GLY A 185 0.51 -5.47 7.38
CA GLY A 185 0.16 -6.01 6.07
C GLY A 185 -0.09 -4.93 5.01
N GLU A 186 -0.74 -3.80 5.37
CA GLU A 186 -0.93 -2.67 4.46
C GLU A 186 0.40 -2.01 4.10
N VAL A 187 1.26 -1.76 5.09
CA VAL A 187 2.61 -1.22 4.86
C VAL A 187 3.40 -2.13 3.91
N TYR A 188 3.32 -3.45 4.12
CA TYR A 188 4.00 -4.41 3.25
C TYR A 188 3.47 -4.38 1.82
N LYS A 189 2.14 -4.38 1.63
CA LYS A 189 1.51 -4.30 0.30
C LYS A 189 1.88 -3.00 -0.43
N ILE A 190 1.90 -1.86 0.28
CA ILE A 190 2.36 -0.57 -0.26
C ILE A 190 3.83 -0.67 -0.73
N LYS A 191 4.72 -1.25 0.08
CA LYS A 191 6.12 -1.45 -0.30
C LYS A 191 6.28 -2.38 -1.52
N CYS A 192 5.46 -3.43 -1.62
CA CYS A 192 5.42 -4.29 -2.81
C CYS A 192 5.00 -3.51 -4.05
N ALA A 193 3.96 -2.66 -3.93
CA ALA A 193 3.51 -1.80 -5.02
C ALA A 193 4.58 -0.79 -5.44
N MET A 194 5.34 -0.21 -4.52
CA MET A 194 6.49 0.65 -4.85
C MET A 194 7.48 -0.08 -5.76
N LYS A 195 7.88 -1.32 -5.40
CA LYS A 195 8.76 -2.15 -6.23
C LYS A 195 8.13 -2.51 -7.59
N HIS A 196 6.84 -2.81 -7.60
CA HIS A 196 6.13 -3.11 -8.84
C HIS A 196 6.17 -1.94 -9.81
N PHE A 197 5.84 -0.73 -9.37
CA PHE A 197 5.85 0.45 -10.22
C PHE A 197 7.26 0.90 -10.58
N GLU A 198 8.25 0.68 -9.73
CA GLU A 198 9.66 0.88 -10.07
C GLU A 198 10.10 -0.04 -11.22
N ALA A 199 9.69 -1.31 -11.20
CA ALA A 199 9.99 -2.29 -12.25
C ALA A 199 9.28 -1.98 -13.58
N LEU A 200 8.10 -1.35 -13.54
CA LEU A 200 7.41 -0.87 -14.75
C LEU A 200 8.18 0.26 -15.46
N GLY A 201 9.08 0.93 -14.74
CA GLY A 201 9.93 1.98 -15.28
C GLY A 201 9.26 3.36 -15.33
N VAL A 202 9.79 4.21 -16.18
CA VAL A 202 9.80 5.68 -16.07
C VAL A 202 8.49 6.45 -16.26
N GLU A 203 7.37 5.83 -16.61
CA GLU A 203 6.19 6.62 -17.01
C GLU A 203 5.09 6.67 -15.95
N VAL A 204 5.06 5.73 -15.01
CA VAL A 204 4.03 5.67 -13.99
C VAL A 204 4.63 5.82 -12.60
N HIS A 205 4.16 6.81 -11.85
CA HIS A 205 4.63 7.12 -10.51
C HIS A 205 3.61 6.69 -9.46
N TYR A 206 4.04 5.88 -8.52
CA TYR A 206 3.19 5.43 -7.41
C TYR A 206 3.33 6.35 -6.19
N LYS A 207 2.20 6.73 -5.59
CA LYS A 207 2.12 7.56 -4.38
C LYS A 207 1.22 6.92 -3.34
N ALA A 208 1.81 6.51 -2.22
CA ALA A 208 1.12 5.90 -1.08
C ALA A 208 1.98 5.99 0.20
N PRO A 209 1.38 6.05 1.37
CA PRO A 209 -0.05 6.35 1.58
C PRO A 209 -0.36 7.85 1.34
N VAL A 210 -1.58 8.16 0.95
CA VAL A 210 -2.05 9.54 0.74
C VAL A 210 -3.33 9.76 1.52
N LYS A 211 -3.33 10.74 2.43
CA LYS A 211 -4.52 11.22 3.13
C LYS A 211 -5.00 12.54 2.55
N GLU A 212 -4.09 13.49 2.47
CA GLU A 212 -4.40 14.84 2.05
C GLU A 212 -4.02 15.08 0.58
N TYR A 213 -4.97 15.56 -0.23
CA TYR A 213 -4.71 15.88 -1.64
C TYR A 213 -3.53 16.85 -1.82
N HIS A 214 -3.39 17.85 -0.93
CA HIS A 214 -2.30 18.83 -1.00
C HIS A 214 -0.93 18.19 -0.78
N TYR A 215 -0.84 17.17 0.09
CA TYR A 215 0.38 16.39 0.27
C TYR A 215 0.73 15.64 -1.02
N PHE A 216 -0.23 14.91 -1.59
CA PHE A 216 -0.06 14.27 -2.90
C PHE A 216 0.44 15.25 -3.95
N LYS A 217 -0.22 16.41 -4.10
CA LYS A 217 0.13 17.43 -5.08
C LYS A 217 1.57 17.93 -4.91
N SER A 218 2.01 18.15 -3.66
CA SER A 218 3.38 18.54 -3.33
C SER A 218 4.39 17.48 -3.77
N GLU A 219 4.15 16.22 -3.43
CA GLU A 219 5.02 15.10 -3.78
C GLU A 219 5.04 14.81 -5.29
N ALA A 220 3.90 14.90 -5.96
CA ALA A 220 3.81 14.79 -7.41
C ALA A 220 4.60 15.90 -8.11
N THR A 221 4.49 17.15 -7.62
CA THR A 221 5.22 18.30 -8.16
C THR A 221 6.74 18.12 -8.01
N LYS A 222 7.23 17.62 -6.88
CA LYS A 222 8.65 17.30 -6.68
C LYS A 222 9.10 16.27 -7.71
N THR A 223 8.39 15.14 -7.81
CA THR A 223 8.71 14.08 -8.78
C THR A 223 8.77 14.61 -10.21
N ILE A 224 7.80 15.45 -10.61
CA ILE A 224 7.78 16.06 -11.94
C ILE A 224 8.98 16.97 -12.15
N ASN A 225 9.34 17.79 -11.15
CA ASN A 225 10.48 18.71 -11.25
C ASN A 225 11.81 17.94 -11.40
N ASP A 226 12.00 16.87 -10.62
CA ASP A 226 13.19 16.02 -10.69
C ASP A 226 13.35 15.43 -12.12
N ILE A 227 12.27 14.89 -12.70
CA ILE A 227 12.26 14.33 -14.06
C ILE A 227 12.56 15.39 -15.12
N VAL A 228 12.00 16.60 -14.95
CA VAL A 228 12.20 17.69 -15.92
C VAL A 228 13.62 18.23 -15.84
N GLU A 229 14.24 18.27 -14.66
CA GLU A 229 15.63 18.70 -14.48
C GLU A 229 16.62 17.67 -15.02
N GLU A 230 16.38 16.37 -14.85
CA GLU A 230 17.23 15.30 -15.40
C GLU A 230 17.24 15.25 -16.93
N LYS A 231 16.16 15.71 -17.57
CA LYS A 231 16.02 15.72 -19.04
C LYS A 231 16.43 17.06 -19.69
N ALA A 232 16.90 18.03 -18.90
CA ALA A 232 17.29 19.38 -19.36
C ALA A 232 18.79 19.56 -19.45
#